data_9aed69a3845651dad9d3cb2e831780e8
#
_entry.id   9aed69a3845651dad9d3cb2e831780e8
#
_cell.length_a   1.000
_cell.length_b   1.000
_cell.length_c   1.000
_cell.angle_alpha   90.00
_cell.angle_beta   90.00
_cell.angle_gamma   90.00
#
_symmetry.space_group_name_H-M   'P 1'
#
loop_
_entity.id
_entity.type
_entity.pdbx_description
1 polymer ?
#
loop_
_entity_poly.entity_id
_entity_poly.type
_entity_poly.pdbx_seq_one_letter_code
_entity_poly.pdbx_strand_id
1 'polypeptide(L)'
;EPELILWLTEEGEEEFILEEEVHAMVYDAIKDLSERSRWVVILTMEGLSNPEIAKELGVSVNTVKTIKLRAYRVLRERLKGIQWLLLLLLGV
;
A
#
# COMPACT_ATOMS: atom_id res chain seq x y z
N GLU A 1 -12.84 0.53 2.49
CA GLU A 1 -13.57 1.67 1.95
C GLU A 1 -13.40 2.94 2.74
N PRO A 2 -13.43 4.10 2.08
CA PRO A 2 -13.33 5.39 2.80
C PRO A 2 -14.41 5.55 3.87
N GLU A 3 -15.60 5.04 3.62
CA GLU A 3 -16.71 5.13 4.58
C GLU A 3 -16.41 4.40 5.87
N LEU A 4 -15.72 3.29 5.82
CA LEU A 4 -15.34 2.57 7.03
C LEU A 4 -14.36 3.39 7.85
N ILE A 5 -13.45 4.09 7.21
CA ILE A 5 -12.49 4.95 7.90
C ILE A 5 -13.23 6.09 8.59
N LEU A 6 -14.20 6.71 7.92
CA LEU A 6 -15.04 7.76 8.52
C LEU A 6 -15.76 7.25 9.77
N TRP A 7 -16.27 6.02 9.70
CA TRP A 7 -16.95 5.40 10.84
C TRP A 7 -16.01 5.26 12.05
N LEU A 8 -14.76 4.93 11.80
CA LEU A 8 -13.78 4.75 12.86
C LEU A 8 -13.32 6.07 13.47
N THR A 9 -13.34 7.14 12.70
CA THR A 9 -12.77 8.42 13.11
C THR A 9 -13.80 9.46 13.54
N GLU A 10 -15.03 9.33 13.12
CA GLU A 10 -16.14 10.24 13.37
C GLU A 10 -16.05 11.57 12.61
N GLU A 11 -14.85 12.10 12.37
CA GLU A 11 -14.68 13.39 11.73
C GLU A 11 -13.59 13.35 10.67
N GLY A 12 -13.65 14.25 9.69
CA GLY A 12 -12.73 14.27 8.57
C GLY A 12 -11.27 14.48 8.96
N GLU A 13 -11.01 15.26 9.99
CA GLU A 13 -9.65 15.46 10.48
C GLU A 13 -9.03 14.17 11.00
N GLU A 14 -9.82 13.43 11.75
CA GLU A 14 -9.38 12.15 12.30
C GLU A 14 -9.19 11.13 11.19
N GLU A 15 -10.04 11.14 10.17
CA GLU A 15 -9.88 10.29 9.01
C GLU A 15 -8.56 10.57 8.33
N PHE A 16 -8.20 11.82 8.12
CA PHE A 16 -6.96 12.21 7.48
C PHE A 16 -5.76 11.72 8.29
N ILE A 17 -5.78 11.89 9.61
CA ILE A 17 -4.70 11.45 10.50
C ILE A 17 -4.55 9.93 10.42
N LEU A 18 -5.67 9.20 10.45
CA LEU A 18 -5.64 7.75 10.37
C LEU A 18 -5.02 7.27 9.05
N GLU A 19 -5.37 7.91 7.94
CA GLU A 19 -4.79 7.58 6.65
C GLU A 19 -3.29 7.82 6.64
N GLU A 20 -2.84 8.94 7.18
CA GLU A 20 -1.43 9.24 7.30
C GLU A 20 -0.69 8.23 8.15
N GLU A 21 -1.29 7.82 9.26
CA GLU A 21 -0.71 6.81 10.13
C GLU A 21 -0.57 5.46 9.43
N VAL A 22 -1.56 5.07 8.63
CA VAL A 22 -1.48 3.83 7.85
C VAL A 22 -0.38 3.92 6.81
N HIS A 23 -0.26 5.05 6.12
CA HIS A 23 0.83 5.26 5.18
C HIS A 23 2.19 5.17 5.86
N ALA A 24 2.33 5.75 7.04
CA ALA A 24 3.57 5.68 7.80
C ALA A 24 3.92 4.23 8.20
N MET A 25 2.92 3.45 8.59
CA MET A 25 3.12 2.04 8.90
C MET A 25 3.57 1.25 7.67
N VAL A 26 3.00 1.55 6.51
CA VAL A 26 3.40 0.90 5.26
C VAL A 26 4.83 1.26 4.91
N TYR A 27 5.18 2.55 4.97
CA TYR A 27 6.56 2.98 4.69
C TYR A 27 7.56 2.31 5.61
N ASP A 28 7.21 2.12 6.88
CA ASP A 28 8.06 1.39 7.81
C ASP A 28 8.17 -0.09 7.44
N ALA A 29 7.04 -0.70 7.08
CA ALA A 29 6.99 -2.12 6.76
C ALA A 29 7.76 -2.46 5.48
N ILE A 30 7.82 -1.56 4.50
CA ILE A 30 8.48 -1.83 3.22
C ILE A 30 9.99 -1.65 3.26
N LYS A 31 10.55 -1.17 4.36
CA LYS A 31 12.00 -0.97 4.47
C LYS A 31 12.81 -2.22 4.19
N ASP A 32 12.26 -3.38 4.53
CA ASP A 32 12.96 -4.65 4.36
C ASP A 32 12.73 -5.30 3.00
N LEU A 33 11.91 -4.68 2.17
CA LEU A 33 11.70 -5.16 0.81
C LEU A 33 12.89 -4.78 -0.07
N SER A 34 13.07 -5.51 -1.18
CA SER A 34 14.03 -5.11 -2.19
C SER A 34 13.66 -3.72 -2.71
N GLU A 35 14.63 -3.02 -3.26
CA GLU A 35 14.41 -1.68 -3.81
C GLU A 35 13.26 -1.68 -4.83
N ARG A 36 13.26 -2.64 -5.75
CA ARG A 36 12.22 -2.74 -6.77
C ARG A 36 10.84 -2.96 -6.16
N SER A 37 10.74 -3.85 -5.17
CA SER A 37 9.47 -4.12 -4.48
C SER A 37 8.97 -2.89 -3.75
N ARG A 38 9.85 -2.15 -3.08
CA ARG A 38 9.47 -0.89 -2.42
C ARG A 38 8.88 0.09 -3.42
N TRP A 39 9.55 0.27 -4.56
CA TRP A 39 9.06 1.20 -5.58
C TRP A 39 7.70 0.80 -6.11
N VAL A 40 7.47 -0.49 -6.34
CA VAL A 40 6.16 -0.96 -6.81
C VAL A 40 5.08 -0.61 -5.79
N VAL A 41 5.33 -0.84 -4.50
CA VAL A 41 4.35 -0.51 -3.46
C VAL A 41 4.12 0.99 -3.38
N ILE A 42 5.17 1.78 -3.37
CA ILE A 42 5.08 3.24 -3.30
C ILE A 42 4.27 3.80 -4.47
N LEU A 43 4.59 3.37 -5.69
CA LEU A 43 3.89 3.84 -6.88
C LEU A 43 2.43 3.41 -6.88
N THR A 44 2.13 2.22 -6.36
CA THR A 44 0.75 1.78 -6.18
C THR A 44 0.00 2.70 -5.21
N MET A 45 0.63 3.08 -4.11
CA MET A 45 0.04 4.01 -3.15
C MET A 45 -0.19 5.40 -3.75
N GLU A 46 0.64 5.78 -4.70
CA GLU A 46 0.48 7.05 -5.40
C GLU A 46 -0.61 7.01 -6.48
N GLY A 47 -1.23 5.87 -6.66
CA GLY A 47 -2.35 5.72 -7.58
C GLY A 47 -2.00 5.27 -8.99
N LEU A 48 -0.76 4.86 -9.24
CA LEU A 48 -0.38 4.38 -10.57
C LEU A 48 -0.97 3.00 -10.85
N SER A 49 -1.37 2.78 -12.08
CA SER A 49 -1.82 1.47 -12.55
C SER A 49 -0.61 0.55 -12.80
N ASN A 50 -0.88 -0.74 -12.91
CA ASN A 50 0.19 -1.70 -13.23
C ASN A 50 0.93 -1.36 -14.52
N PRO A 51 0.25 -0.98 -15.62
CA PRO A 51 0.96 -0.55 -16.83
C PRO A 51 1.83 0.69 -16.62
N GLU A 52 1.34 1.64 -15.82
CA GLU A 52 2.12 2.84 -15.52
C GLU A 52 3.37 2.51 -14.71
N ILE A 53 3.24 1.64 -13.72
CA ILE A 53 4.36 1.19 -12.92
C ILE A 53 5.37 0.42 -13.78
N ALA A 54 4.88 -0.45 -14.67
CA ALA A 54 5.72 -1.21 -15.57
C ALA A 54 6.57 -0.27 -16.44
N LYS A 55 5.96 0.79 -16.94
CA LYS A 55 6.65 1.78 -17.76
C LYS A 55 7.72 2.51 -16.95
N GLU A 56 7.38 2.94 -15.72
CA GLU A 56 8.32 3.63 -14.85
C GLU A 56 9.54 2.78 -14.52
N LEU A 57 9.35 1.50 -14.29
CA LEU A 57 10.42 0.61 -13.87
C LEU A 57 11.11 -0.11 -15.04
N GLY A 58 10.59 0.05 -16.25
CA GLY A 58 11.18 -0.61 -17.42
C GLY A 58 11.01 -2.13 -17.39
N VAL A 59 9.88 -2.61 -16.90
CA VAL A 59 9.57 -4.04 -16.80
C VAL A 59 8.21 -4.32 -17.42
N SER A 60 7.85 -5.61 -17.55
CA SER A 60 6.53 -5.99 -18.05
C SER A 60 5.46 -5.83 -16.96
N VAL A 61 4.21 -5.74 -17.40
CA VAL A 61 3.07 -5.72 -16.48
C VAL A 61 3.03 -6.98 -15.63
N ASN A 62 3.33 -8.14 -16.23
CA ASN A 62 3.36 -9.40 -15.49
C ASN A 62 4.43 -9.37 -14.40
N THR A 63 5.58 -8.77 -14.67
CA THR A 63 6.62 -8.60 -13.66
C THR A 63 6.13 -7.74 -12.51
N VAL A 64 5.42 -6.64 -12.79
CA VAL A 64 4.82 -5.80 -11.75
C VAL A 64 3.87 -6.61 -10.88
N LYS A 65 3.00 -7.41 -11.50
CA LYS A 65 2.05 -8.24 -10.76
C LYS A 65 2.75 -9.24 -9.85
N THR A 66 3.81 -9.86 -10.34
CA THR A 66 4.60 -10.81 -9.55
C THR A 66 5.26 -10.12 -8.37
N ILE A 67 5.86 -8.96 -8.60
CA ILE A 67 6.50 -8.17 -7.55
C ILE A 67 5.47 -7.77 -6.49
N LYS A 68 4.30 -7.30 -6.91
CA LYS A 68 3.21 -6.96 -5.98
C LYS A 68 2.83 -8.13 -5.10
N LEU A 69 2.67 -9.30 -5.70
CA LEU A 69 2.26 -10.48 -4.95
C LEU A 69 3.27 -10.80 -3.86
N ARG A 70 4.56 -10.76 -4.19
CA ARG A 70 5.63 -11.01 -3.22
C ARG A 70 5.67 -9.95 -2.12
N ALA A 71 5.56 -8.68 -2.53
CA ALA A 71 5.57 -7.57 -1.59
C ALA A 71 4.39 -7.66 -0.62
N TYR A 72 3.21 -7.96 -1.12
CA TYR A 72 2.03 -8.08 -0.28
C TYR A 72 2.11 -9.23 0.70
N ARG A 73 2.78 -10.32 0.36
CA ARG A 73 3.02 -11.41 1.31
C ARG A 73 3.85 -10.93 2.50
N VAL A 74 4.89 -10.15 2.22
CA VAL A 74 5.72 -9.59 3.28
C VAL A 74 4.94 -8.59 4.11
N LEU A 75 4.19 -7.70 3.48
CA LEU A 75 3.38 -6.71 4.17
C LEU A 75 2.33 -7.36 5.05
N ARG A 76 1.72 -8.44 4.56
CA ARG A 76 0.72 -9.17 5.33
C ARG A 76 1.30 -9.77 6.60
N GLU A 77 2.55 -10.23 6.55
CA GLU A 77 3.22 -10.75 7.73
C GLU A 77 3.52 -9.66 8.76
N ARG A 78 3.84 -8.46 8.27
CA ARG A 78 4.19 -7.36 9.15
C ARG A 78 2.99 -6.57 9.66
N LEU A 79 1.97 -6.43 8.82
CA LEU A 79 0.77 -5.66 9.12
C LEU A 79 -0.37 -6.64 9.37
N LYS A 80 -0.54 -7.04 10.61
CA LYS A 80 -1.55 -8.04 10.98
C LYS A 80 -2.82 -7.40 11.50
N GLY A 81 -3.94 -8.12 11.38
CA GLY A 81 -5.21 -7.69 11.93
C GLY A 81 -5.74 -6.43 11.24
N ILE A 82 -6.11 -5.45 12.07
CA ILE A 82 -6.74 -4.23 11.58
C ILE A 82 -5.81 -3.42 10.66
N GLN A 83 -4.51 -3.49 10.90
CA GLN A 83 -3.57 -2.76 10.07
C GLN A 83 -3.60 -3.23 8.62
N TRP A 84 -3.62 -4.54 8.41
CA TRP A 84 -3.72 -5.11 7.08
C TRP A 84 -5.06 -4.77 6.43
N LEU A 85 -6.14 -4.85 7.21
CA LEU A 85 -7.46 -4.51 6.71
C LEU A 85 -7.52 -3.05 6.25
N LEU A 86 -7.00 -2.12 7.06
CA LEU A 86 -6.97 -0.71 6.71
C LEU A 86 -6.16 -0.45 5.44
N LEU A 87 -5.06 -1.16 5.28
CA LEU A 87 -4.23 -1.05 4.09
C LEU A 87 -5.02 -1.45 2.84
N LEU A 88 -5.76 -2.56 2.91
CA LEU A 88 -6.60 -3.00 1.79
C LEU A 88 -7.68 -1.99 1.46
N LEU A 89 -8.26 -1.37 2.48
CA LEU A 89 -9.30 -0.36 2.28
C LEU A 89 -8.77 0.91 1.61
N LEU A 90 -7.50 1.21 1.79
CA LEU A 90 -6.86 2.35 1.15
C LEU A 90 -6.35 2.02 -0.26
N GLY A 91 -6.55 0.81 -0.72
CA GLY A 91 -6.27 0.45 -2.11
C GLY A 91 -4.82 0.10 -2.44
N VAL A 92 -4.04 -0.25 -1.47
CA VAL A 92 -2.66 -0.67 -1.72
C VAL A 92 -2.55 -2.12 -2.15
#